data_0c370f0d69eec31d2625a941a3854fb6
#
_entry.id   0c370f0d69eec31d2625a941a3854fb6
#
_cell.length_a   1.000
_cell.length_b   1.000
_cell.length_c   1.000
_cell.angle_alpha   90.00
_cell.angle_beta   90.00
_cell.angle_gamma   90.00
#
_symmetry.space_group_name_H-M   'P 1'
#
loop_
_entity.id
_entity.type
_entity.pdbx_description
1 polymer ?
#
loop_
_entity_poly.entity_id
_entity_poly.type
_entity_poly.pdbx_seq_one_letter_code
_entity_poly.pdbx_strand_id
1 'polypeptide(L)'
;MAEGKKYQISVNVNTAYLAEQSDPSADRYVFAYTITIANSGTVAAQLISRHWIITDAENVTQEVKGLGVVGEQPLLRPGESFEYTSGTAMATPVGTMRGTYQMVAEDGNKFEAEIPQFTLSMPRVLH
;
A
#
# COMPACT_ATOMS: atom_id res chain seq x y z
N MET A 1 -23.03 2.74 24.16
CA MET A 1 -22.83 2.08 22.88
C MET A 1 -21.79 2.86 22.07
N ALA A 2 -20.80 2.17 21.55
CA ALA A 2 -19.78 2.83 20.74
C ALA A 2 -20.33 3.10 19.35
N GLU A 3 -20.18 4.32 18.87
CA GLU A 3 -20.51 4.64 17.50
C GLU A 3 -19.34 4.32 16.60
N GLY A 4 -19.61 3.84 15.39
CA GLY A 4 -18.58 3.65 14.38
C GLY A 4 -17.97 4.97 13.97
N LYS A 5 -16.70 4.95 13.64
CA LYS A 5 -16.04 6.14 13.12
C LYS A 5 -16.54 6.44 11.72
N LYS A 6 -16.75 7.72 11.42
CA LYS A 6 -17.16 8.12 10.07
C LYS A 6 -16.12 7.76 9.03
N TYR A 7 -14.88 8.14 9.30
CA TYR A 7 -13.79 8.03 8.34
C TYR A 7 -12.82 6.97 8.84
N GLN A 8 -13.06 5.73 8.43
CA GLN A 8 -12.20 4.64 8.87
C GLN A 8 -11.96 3.69 7.71
N ILE A 9 -10.68 3.56 7.35
CA ILE A 9 -10.24 2.68 6.28
C ILE A 9 -9.26 1.69 6.87
N SER A 10 -9.47 0.41 6.61
CA SER A 10 -8.50 -0.62 6.99
C SER A 10 -7.70 -1.03 5.76
N VAL A 11 -6.42 -1.32 5.96
CA VAL A 11 -5.51 -1.68 4.89
C VAL A 11 -4.79 -2.96 5.27
N ASN A 12 -4.96 -4.01 4.44
CA ASN A 12 -4.25 -5.28 4.59
C ASN A 12 -3.29 -5.45 3.44
N VAL A 13 -2.10 -5.97 3.72
CA VAL A 13 -1.04 -6.13 2.72
C VAL A 13 -0.52 -7.55 2.73
N ASN A 14 -0.39 -8.14 1.54
CA ASN A 14 0.32 -9.38 1.31
C ASN A 14 1.45 -9.11 0.33
N THR A 15 2.63 -9.65 0.61
CA THR A 15 3.81 -9.41 -0.22
C THR A 15 4.33 -10.70 -0.81
N ALA A 16 5.01 -10.59 -1.97
CA ALA A 16 5.65 -11.73 -2.61
C ALA A 16 6.96 -11.27 -3.26
N TYR A 17 8.00 -12.07 -3.11
CA TYR A 17 9.25 -11.84 -3.82
C TYR A 17 9.12 -12.44 -5.22
N LEU A 18 9.49 -11.68 -6.26
CA LEU A 18 9.38 -12.12 -7.64
C LEU A 18 10.77 -12.52 -8.16
N ALA A 19 11.18 -13.75 -7.87
CA ALA A 19 12.50 -14.25 -8.24
C ALA A 19 12.76 -14.16 -9.74
N GLU A 20 11.75 -14.43 -10.56
CA GLU A 20 11.87 -14.42 -12.02
C GLU A 20 12.14 -13.04 -12.59
N GLN A 21 11.75 -11.99 -11.88
CA GLN A 21 11.97 -10.61 -12.30
C GLN A 21 13.15 -9.97 -11.61
N SER A 22 13.73 -10.67 -10.64
CA SER A 22 14.85 -10.17 -9.84
C SER A 22 16.18 -10.60 -10.43
N ASP A 23 17.21 -9.81 -10.15
CA ASP A 23 18.59 -10.14 -10.51
C ASP A 23 19.50 -9.69 -9.37
N PRO A 24 19.70 -10.58 -8.36
CA PRO A 24 20.56 -10.24 -7.23
C PRO A 24 22.00 -9.88 -7.62
N SER A 25 22.51 -10.45 -8.72
CA SER A 25 23.86 -10.12 -9.18
C SER A 25 23.97 -8.68 -9.68
N ALA A 26 22.83 -8.06 -10.04
CA ALA A 26 22.76 -6.67 -10.45
C ALA A 26 22.10 -5.79 -9.37
N ASP A 27 22.03 -6.28 -8.14
CA ASP A 27 21.36 -5.60 -7.02
C ASP A 27 19.93 -5.19 -7.35
N ARG A 28 19.19 -6.12 -7.97
CA ARG A 28 17.80 -5.86 -8.33
C ARG A 28 16.89 -6.89 -7.68
N TYR A 29 16.08 -6.43 -6.76
CA TYR A 29 15.15 -7.26 -6.00
C TYR A 29 13.74 -6.74 -6.25
N VAL A 30 12.88 -7.56 -6.87
CA VAL A 30 11.54 -7.17 -7.29
C VAL A 30 10.51 -7.86 -6.41
N PHE A 31 9.54 -7.08 -5.95
CA PHE A 31 8.48 -7.56 -5.07
C PHE A 31 7.13 -7.14 -5.63
N ALA A 32 6.13 -8.01 -5.41
CA ALA A 32 4.73 -7.65 -5.59
C ALA A 32 4.11 -7.43 -4.21
N TYR A 33 3.16 -6.52 -4.15
CA TYR A 33 2.36 -6.34 -2.95
C TYR A 33 0.89 -6.25 -3.35
N THR A 34 0.06 -7.00 -2.64
CA THR A 34 -1.39 -7.02 -2.84
C THR A 34 -2.01 -6.34 -1.64
N ILE A 35 -2.79 -5.30 -1.91
CA ILE A 35 -3.40 -4.48 -0.87
C ILE A 35 -4.91 -4.58 -0.96
N THR A 36 -5.54 -4.84 0.18
CA THR A 36 -6.99 -4.79 0.31
C THR A 36 -7.34 -3.57 1.15
N ILE A 37 -8.07 -2.65 0.55
CA ILE A 37 -8.53 -1.42 1.18
C ILE A 37 -10.01 -1.60 1.48
N ALA A 38 -10.40 -1.50 2.75
CA ALA A 38 -11.79 -1.71 3.15
C ALA A 38 -12.32 -0.49 3.89
N ASN A 39 -13.54 -0.09 3.56
CA ASN A 39 -14.21 0.99 4.28
C ASN A 39 -14.92 0.40 5.49
N SER A 40 -14.33 0.60 6.66
CA SER A 40 -14.91 0.19 7.94
C SER A 40 -15.57 1.37 8.67
N GLY A 41 -15.70 2.50 7.99
CA GLY A 41 -16.39 3.67 8.51
C GLY A 41 -17.88 3.65 8.24
N THR A 42 -18.53 4.77 8.49
CA THR A 42 -20.00 4.88 8.34
C THR A 42 -20.40 5.73 7.14
N VAL A 43 -19.47 6.33 6.42
CA VAL A 43 -19.76 7.11 5.21
C VAL A 43 -18.92 6.60 4.06
N ALA A 44 -19.44 6.75 2.83
CA ALA A 44 -18.70 6.37 1.64
C ALA A 44 -17.51 7.32 1.45
N ALA A 45 -16.42 6.79 0.87
CA ALA A 45 -15.22 7.58 0.61
C ALA A 45 -14.55 7.10 -0.67
N GLN A 46 -14.00 8.05 -1.40
CA GLN A 46 -13.28 7.77 -2.64
C GLN A 46 -11.79 7.96 -2.45
N LEU A 47 -11.02 6.99 -2.92
CA LEU A 47 -9.57 7.11 -2.95
C LEU A 47 -9.17 7.99 -4.13
N ILE A 48 -8.46 9.07 -3.85
CA ILE A 48 -8.07 10.05 -4.87
C ILE A 48 -6.62 9.86 -5.27
N SER A 49 -5.72 9.71 -4.30
CA SER A 49 -4.29 9.64 -4.57
C SER A 49 -3.56 8.77 -3.54
N ARG A 50 -2.32 8.46 -3.85
CA ARG A 50 -1.46 7.67 -2.98
C ARG A 50 -0.13 8.35 -2.78
N HIS A 51 0.48 8.08 -1.63
CA HIS A 51 1.83 8.54 -1.31
C HIS A 51 2.57 7.39 -0.64
N TRP A 52 3.66 6.95 -1.25
CA TRP A 52 4.49 5.86 -0.76
C TRP A 52 5.86 6.35 -0.35
N ILE A 53 6.38 5.77 0.72
CA ILE A 53 7.76 5.94 1.15
C ILE A 53 8.38 4.55 1.21
N ILE A 54 9.38 4.32 0.38
CA ILE A 54 10.05 3.03 0.22
C ILE A 54 11.48 3.20 0.71
N THR A 55 11.87 2.42 1.71
CA THR A 55 13.21 2.51 2.30
C THR A 55 13.92 1.17 2.19
N ASP A 56 15.11 1.15 1.58
CA ASP A 56 15.89 -0.08 1.46
C ASP A 56 16.77 -0.31 2.70
N ALA A 57 17.54 -1.39 2.71
CA ALA A 57 18.36 -1.77 3.86
C ALA A 57 19.54 -0.82 4.10
N GLU A 58 19.87 0.02 3.12
CA GLU A 58 20.92 1.03 3.25
C GLU A 58 20.37 2.41 3.59
N ASN A 59 19.08 2.46 3.98
CA ASN A 59 18.36 3.69 4.31
C ASN A 59 18.19 4.65 3.13
N VAL A 60 18.29 4.14 1.90
CA VAL A 60 17.95 4.93 0.73
C VAL A 60 16.42 4.96 0.60
N THR A 61 15.87 6.15 0.53
CA THR A 61 14.43 6.35 0.53
C THR A 61 13.96 6.87 -0.83
N GLN A 62 12.88 6.26 -1.34
CA GLN A 62 12.18 6.71 -2.52
C GLN A 62 10.78 7.17 -2.11
N GLU A 63 10.32 8.26 -2.69
CA GLU A 63 8.96 8.74 -2.52
C GLU A 63 8.22 8.63 -3.83
N VAL A 64 6.99 8.07 -3.79
CA VAL A 64 6.14 7.93 -4.96
C VAL A 64 4.78 8.54 -4.65
N LYS A 65 4.36 9.52 -5.46
CA LYS A 65 3.05 10.15 -5.36
C LYS A 65 2.34 9.99 -6.69
N GLY A 66 1.05 9.72 -6.64
CA GLY A 66 0.28 9.60 -7.86
C GLY A 66 -1.21 9.52 -7.59
N LEU A 67 -1.98 9.70 -8.67
CA LEU A 67 -3.44 9.62 -8.61
C LEU A 67 -3.86 8.15 -8.61
N GLY A 68 -4.82 7.83 -7.74
CA GLY A 68 -5.44 6.51 -7.71
C GLY A 68 -4.50 5.37 -7.37
N VAL A 69 -4.96 4.16 -7.65
CA VAL A 69 -4.20 2.92 -7.51
C VAL A 69 -4.49 2.07 -8.76
N VAL A 70 -3.43 1.64 -9.46
CA VAL A 70 -3.49 0.88 -10.71
C VAL A 70 -4.53 1.44 -11.70
N GLY A 71 -4.55 2.77 -11.84
CA GLY A 71 -5.45 3.45 -12.78
C GLY A 71 -6.87 3.65 -12.27
N GLU A 72 -7.16 3.33 -11.01
CA GLU A 72 -8.50 3.41 -10.45
C GLU A 72 -8.55 4.39 -9.27
N GLN A 73 -9.69 5.06 -9.14
CA GLN A 73 -10.01 5.88 -7.97
C GLN A 73 -11.29 5.33 -7.34
N PRO A 74 -11.20 4.19 -6.64
CA PRO A 74 -12.40 3.49 -6.21
C PRO A 74 -13.20 4.26 -5.17
N LEU A 75 -14.52 4.25 -5.35
CA LEU A 75 -15.46 4.73 -4.36
C LEU A 75 -15.89 3.54 -3.51
N LEU A 76 -15.66 3.63 -2.22
CA LEU A 76 -15.98 2.55 -1.30
C LEU A 76 -17.09 3.00 -0.36
N ARG A 77 -18.22 2.30 -0.43
CA ARG A 77 -19.30 2.46 0.54
C ARG A 77 -18.95 1.71 1.83
N PRO A 78 -19.59 2.04 2.94
CA PRO A 78 -19.37 1.27 4.17
C PRO A 78 -19.51 -0.23 3.94
N GLY A 79 -18.51 -1.00 4.36
CA GLY A 79 -18.46 -2.44 4.17
C GLY A 79 -17.87 -2.91 2.84
N GLU A 80 -17.60 -2.01 1.91
CA GLU A 80 -16.99 -2.38 0.63
C GLU A 80 -15.48 -2.36 0.70
N SER A 81 -14.86 -3.13 -0.18
CA SER A 81 -13.40 -3.20 -0.27
C SER A 81 -12.94 -3.20 -1.72
N PHE A 82 -11.68 -2.82 -1.91
CA PHE A 82 -11.01 -2.84 -3.21
C PHE A 82 -9.65 -3.49 -3.03
N GLU A 83 -9.33 -4.44 -3.90
CA GLU A 83 -8.05 -5.13 -3.85
C GLU A 83 -7.27 -4.85 -5.13
N TYR A 84 -5.98 -4.59 -4.99
CA TYR A 84 -5.10 -4.42 -6.13
C TYR A 84 -3.71 -4.97 -5.84
N THR A 85 -2.98 -5.28 -6.92
CA THR A 85 -1.60 -5.74 -6.82
C THR A 85 -0.72 -4.81 -7.63
N SER A 86 0.41 -4.42 -7.06
CA SER A 86 1.40 -3.61 -7.72
C SER A 86 2.78 -4.14 -7.37
N GLY A 87 3.82 -3.52 -7.88
CA GLY A 87 5.17 -3.98 -7.66
C GLY A 87 6.16 -2.85 -7.41
N THR A 88 7.30 -3.22 -6.86
CA THR A 88 8.41 -2.32 -6.65
C THR A 88 9.73 -3.08 -6.78
N ALA A 89 10.79 -2.35 -7.11
CA ALA A 89 12.13 -2.90 -7.18
C ALA A 89 13.04 -2.13 -6.23
N MET A 90 13.93 -2.86 -5.55
CA MET A 90 14.90 -2.26 -4.63
C MET A 90 16.29 -2.78 -4.95
N ALA A 91 17.29 -2.04 -4.48
CA ALA A 91 18.69 -2.43 -4.64
C ALA A 91 19.16 -3.40 -3.55
N THR A 92 18.36 -3.66 -2.52
CA THR A 92 18.70 -4.54 -1.41
C THR A 92 17.65 -5.62 -1.24
N PRO A 93 18.00 -6.78 -0.63
CA PRO A 93 17.04 -7.89 -0.50
C PRO A 93 15.97 -7.68 0.56
N VAL A 94 16.10 -6.65 1.38
CA VAL A 94 15.13 -6.32 2.43
C VAL A 94 14.88 -4.81 2.42
N GLY A 95 13.64 -4.42 2.60
CA GLY A 95 13.28 -3.02 2.75
C GLY A 95 11.89 -2.88 3.33
N THR A 96 11.42 -1.66 3.46
CA THR A 96 10.09 -1.36 4.00
C THR A 96 9.33 -0.43 3.10
N MET A 97 8.00 -0.51 3.19
CA MET A 97 7.10 0.44 2.55
C MET A 97 6.10 0.94 3.59
N ARG A 98 5.77 2.21 3.49
CA ARG A 98 4.71 2.84 4.28
C ARG A 98 4.13 3.98 3.48
N GLY A 99 2.98 4.44 3.86
CA GLY A 99 2.39 5.55 3.12
C GLY A 99 0.99 5.91 3.57
N THR A 100 0.31 6.65 2.70
CA THR A 100 -1.04 7.11 2.93
C THR A 100 -1.83 7.11 1.63
N TYR A 101 -3.14 6.93 1.76
CA TYR A 101 -4.09 7.23 0.69
C TYR A 101 -4.82 8.51 1.05
N GLN A 102 -4.96 9.41 0.09
CA GLN A 102 -5.74 10.63 0.25
C GLN A 102 -7.16 10.33 -0.20
N MET A 103 -8.11 10.50 0.72
CA MET A 103 -9.50 10.12 0.54
C MET A 103 -10.41 11.34 0.60
N VAL A 104 -11.54 11.26 -0.10
CA VAL A 104 -12.61 12.25 0.01
C VAL A 104 -13.89 11.52 0.36
N ALA A 105 -14.50 11.87 1.49
CA ALA A 105 -15.77 11.29 1.91
C ALA A 105 -16.93 11.93 1.16
N GLU A 106 -18.07 11.23 1.13
CA GLU A 106 -19.26 11.73 0.43
C GLU A 106 -19.79 13.05 0.98
N ASP A 107 -19.46 13.38 2.23
CA ASP A 107 -19.81 14.67 2.83
C ASP A 107 -18.83 15.79 2.47
N GLY A 108 -17.86 15.51 1.59
CA GLY A 108 -16.85 16.46 1.15
C GLY A 108 -15.62 16.55 2.03
N ASN A 109 -15.59 15.85 3.15
CA ASN A 109 -14.44 15.88 4.05
C ASN A 109 -13.26 15.12 3.46
N LYS A 110 -12.09 15.75 3.46
CA LYS A 110 -10.85 15.12 3.02
C LYS A 110 -10.13 14.55 4.22
N PHE A 111 -9.60 13.34 4.06
CA PHE A 111 -8.83 12.70 5.13
C PHE A 111 -7.79 11.78 4.53
N GLU A 112 -6.84 11.35 5.35
CA GLU A 112 -5.83 10.38 4.94
C GLU A 112 -6.07 9.04 5.62
N ALA A 113 -5.91 7.97 4.85
CA ALA A 113 -5.92 6.62 5.37
C ALA A 113 -4.47 6.14 5.43
N GLU A 114 -4.04 5.75 6.62
CA GLU A 114 -2.66 5.31 6.82
C GLU A 114 -2.47 3.88 6.29
N ILE A 115 -1.37 3.69 5.57
CA ILE A 115 -0.91 2.36 5.19
C ILE A 115 0.19 1.99 6.18
N PRO A 116 -0.07 1.04 7.11
CA PRO A 116 0.95 0.67 8.08
C PRO A 116 2.21 0.15 7.41
N GLN A 117 3.36 0.43 8.00
CA GLN A 117 4.62 -0.04 7.47
C GLN A 117 4.63 -1.56 7.35
N PHE A 118 5.12 -2.05 6.22
CA PHE A 118 5.32 -3.48 6.01
C PHE A 118 6.70 -3.73 5.43
N THR A 119 7.19 -4.96 5.62
CA THR A 119 8.52 -5.36 5.19
C THR A 119 8.43 -6.14 3.89
N LEU A 120 9.34 -5.82 2.97
CA LEU A 120 9.60 -6.61 1.77
C LEU A 120 10.91 -7.35 2.01
N SER A 121 10.88 -8.68 1.84
CA SER A 121 12.06 -9.49 2.15
C SER A 121 12.18 -10.65 1.18
N MET A 122 13.35 -10.74 0.55
CA MET A 122 13.70 -11.92 -0.22
C MET A 122 13.74 -13.12 0.73
N PRO A 123 13.10 -14.26 0.39
CA PRO A 123 13.10 -15.43 1.26
C PRO A 123 14.52 -15.92 1.53
N ARG A 124 14.75 -16.33 2.77
CA ARG A 124 16.03 -16.92 3.15
C ARG A 124 16.05 -18.38 2.73
N VAL A 125 17.19 -18.80 2.20
CA VAL A 125 17.41 -20.21 1.91
C VAL A 125 18.16 -20.81 3.12
N LEU A 126 17.54 -21.83 3.73
CA LEU A 126 18.14 -22.51 4.85
C LEU A 126 18.86 -23.76 4.33
N HIS A 127 20.08 -23.93 4.78
CA HIS A 127 20.91 -25.08 4.41
C HIS A 127 21.11 -26.01 5.59
#